data_a593bfc96b1cd4886d5c9417d1493809
#
_entry.id   a593bfc96b1cd4886d5c9417d1493809
#
_cell.length_a   1.000
_cell.length_b   1.000
_cell.length_c   1.000
_cell.angle_alpha   90.00
_cell.angle_beta   90.00
_cell.angle_gamma   90.00
#
_symmetry.space_group_name_H-M   'P 1'
#
loop_
_entity.id
_entity.type
_entity.pdbx_description
1 polymer ?
#
loop_
_entity_poly.entity_id
_entity_poly.type
_entity_poly.pdbx_seq_one_letter_code
_entity_poly.pdbx_strand_id
1 'polypeptide(L)'
;ACLAWGLDNNLTRKVSLADATWVAMVKGLAAGSVNLVIALTLGASLPAPGALLGSAVLGFFAYGISLTLFVVALRHLGTARTGAYFSVAPFFGALLAVVWLGEPVTPALLVAGALMALGVWLHLSERHAHPHTHEAMEHDHEHEHDVHHQHHAPGEPVPARHTHRHRHDPLTHLPSHSPAAHH
;
A
#
# COMPACT_ATOMS: atom_id res chain seq x y z
N ALA A 1 5.20 -0.51 18.22
CA ALA A 1 4.92 -1.23 16.97
C ALA A 1 4.15 -0.34 15.97
N CYS A 2 2.98 0.21 16.30
CA CYS A 2 2.12 0.96 15.37
C CYS A 2 2.82 2.19 14.75
N LEU A 3 3.56 2.97 15.55
CA LEU A 3 4.32 4.11 15.03
C LEU A 3 5.38 3.68 14.01
N ALA A 4 6.15 2.63 14.33
CA ALA A 4 7.16 2.11 13.42
C ALA A 4 6.54 1.58 12.12
N TRP A 5 5.41 0.89 12.20
CA TRP A 5 4.66 0.41 11.04
C TRP A 5 4.10 1.55 10.19
N GLY A 6 3.56 2.59 10.82
CA GLY A 6 3.09 3.79 10.11
C GLY A 6 4.21 4.54 9.39
N LEU A 7 5.38 4.69 10.03
CA LEU A 7 6.57 5.27 9.41
C LEU A 7 7.06 4.41 8.23
N ASP A 8 7.15 3.10 8.41
CA ASP A 8 7.56 2.17 7.37
C ASP A 8 6.64 2.24 6.14
N ASN A 9 5.33 2.28 6.33
CA ASN A 9 4.35 2.39 5.25
C ASN A 9 4.51 3.69 4.46
N ASN A 10 4.70 4.82 5.16
CA ASN A 10 4.89 6.11 4.50
C ASN A 10 6.22 6.21 3.75
N LEU A 11 7.30 5.65 4.30
CA LEU A 11 8.58 5.58 3.62
C LEU A 11 8.54 4.63 2.42
N THR A 12 7.92 3.46 2.58
CA THR A 12 7.75 2.48 1.50
C THR A 12 6.92 3.05 0.36
N ARG A 13 5.88 3.84 0.65
CA ARG A 13 5.10 4.54 -0.37
C ARG A 13 5.97 5.43 -1.25
N LYS A 14 6.92 6.18 -0.68
CA LYS A 14 7.82 7.07 -1.44
C LYS A 14 8.68 6.33 -2.47
N VAL A 15 9.01 5.06 -2.20
CA VAL A 15 9.79 4.21 -3.11
C VAL A 15 8.93 3.18 -3.84
N SER A 16 7.61 3.21 -3.69
CA SER A 16 6.69 2.22 -4.27
C SER A 16 6.62 2.23 -5.80
N LEU A 17 7.13 3.28 -6.45
CA LEU A 17 7.27 3.37 -7.90
C LEU A 17 8.44 2.52 -8.43
N ALA A 18 9.41 2.16 -7.59
CA ALA A 18 10.44 1.19 -7.93
C ALA A 18 9.84 -0.22 -8.05
N ASP A 19 10.63 -1.19 -8.51
CA ASP A 19 10.19 -2.58 -8.60
C ASP A 19 9.75 -3.11 -7.23
N ALA A 20 8.50 -3.55 -7.13
CA ALA A 20 7.89 -3.98 -5.86
C ALA A 20 8.57 -5.24 -5.31
N THR A 21 9.03 -6.15 -6.16
CA THR A 21 9.74 -7.36 -5.77
C THR A 21 11.10 -7.01 -5.19
N TRP A 22 11.80 -6.06 -5.82
CA TRP A 22 13.09 -5.58 -5.33
C TRP A 22 12.95 -4.90 -3.96
N VAL A 23 11.95 -4.05 -3.77
CA VAL A 23 11.66 -3.40 -2.48
C VAL A 23 11.38 -4.45 -1.40
N ALA A 24 10.54 -5.45 -1.70
CA ALA A 24 10.22 -6.54 -0.78
C ALA A 24 11.47 -7.37 -0.43
N MET A 25 12.30 -7.68 -1.42
CA MET A 25 13.55 -8.42 -1.23
C MET A 25 14.52 -7.68 -0.31
N VAL A 26 14.77 -6.40 -0.55
CA VAL A 26 15.70 -5.59 0.27
C VAL A 26 15.19 -5.49 1.72
N LYS A 27 13.89 -5.24 1.91
CA LYS A 27 13.27 -5.19 3.25
C LYS A 27 13.37 -6.53 3.96
N GLY A 28 13.06 -7.62 3.25
CA GLY A 28 13.11 -8.97 3.81
C GLY A 28 14.54 -9.37 4.21
N LEU A 29 15.52 -9.12 3.35
CA LEU A 29 16.93 -9.40 3.63
C LEU A 29 17.45 -8.57 4.81
N ALA A 30 17.16 -7.27 4.83
CA ALA A 30 17.61 -6.39 5.92
C ALA A 30 17.01 -6.83 7.26
N ALA A 31 15.69 -7.01 7.35
CA ALA A 31 15.00 -7.42 8.57
C ALA A 31 15.41 -8.85 8.99
N GLY A 32 15.49 -9.77 8.03
CA GLY A 32 15.88 -11.16 8.29
C GLY A 32 17.30 -11.27 8.82
N SER A 33 18.25 -10.56 8.21
CA SER A 33 19.65 -10.55 8.66
C SER A 33 19.80 -9.99 10.08
N VAL A 34 19.14 -8.87 10.36
CA VAL A 34 19.17 -8.24 11.69
C VAL A 34 18.57 -9.19 12.74
N ASN A 35 17.40 -9.77 12.48
CA ASN A 35 16.75 -10.69 13.39
C ASN A 35 17.58 -11.97 13.61
N LEU A 36 18.22 -12.50 12.56
CA LEU A 36 19.10 -13.67 12.68
C LEU A 36 20.31 -13.35 13.57
N VAL A 37 20.97 -12.22 13.36
CA VAL A 37 22.09 -11.78 14.21
C VAL A 37 21.66 -11.64 15.66
N ILE A 38 20.53 -10.98 15.92
CA ILE A 38 19.98 -10.85 17.27
C ILE A 38 19.71 -12.22 17.88
N ALA A 39 19.07 -13.14 17.18
CA ALA A 39 18.76 -14.48 17.68
C ALA A 39 20.03 -15.24 18.06
N LEU A 40 21.05 -15.22 17.19
CA LEU A 40 22.33 -15.89 17.44
C LEU A 40 23.10 -15.28 18.64
N THR A 41 23.08 -13.95 18.77
CA THR A 41 23.71 -13.26 19.91
C THR A 41 23.01 -13.54 21.24
N LEU A 42 21.70 -13.81 21.19
CA LEU A 42 20.92 -14.24 22.35
C LEU A 42 21.05 -15.77 22.65
N GLY A 43 21.90 -16.47 21.92
CA GLY A 43 22.17 -17.90 22.16
C GLY A 43 21.17 -18.87 21.51
N ALA A 44 20.35 -18.37 20.56
CA ALA A 44 19.48 -19.29 19.82
C ALA A 44 20.28 -20.20 18.89
N SER A 45 19.89 -21.48 18.83
CA SER A 45 20.43 -22.44 17.88
C SER A 45 19.60 -22.48 16.59
N LEU A 46 20.25 -22.83 15.48
CA LEU A 46 19.52 -23.04 14.23
C LEU A 46 18.59 -24.26 14.35
N PRO A 47 17.36 -24.18 13.83
CA PRO A 47 16.40 -25.26 13.87
C PRO A 47 16.83 -26.42 12.95
N ALA A 48 16.22 -27.59 13.15
CA ALA A 48 16.44 -28.75 12.28
C ALA A 48 16.13 -28.41 10.80
N PRO A 49 16.81 -29.05 9.82
CA PRO A 49 16.67 -28.73 8.39
C PRO A 49 15.23 -28.75 7.88
N GLY A 50 14.39 -29.67 8.36
CA GLY A 50 12.97 -29.72 7.99
C GLY A 50 12.16 -28.51 8.48
N ALA A 51 12.43 -28.05 9.70
CA ALA A 51 11.80 -26.84 10.24
C ALA A 51 12.31 -25.58 9.51
N LEU A 52 13.60 -25.57 9.16
CA LEU A 52 14.17 -24.47 8.38
C LEU A 52 13.52 -24.36 6.98
N LEU A 53 13.35 -25.49 6.29
CA LEU A 53 12.67 -25.54 4.99
C LEU A 53 11.20 -25.10 5.11
N GLY A 54 10.47 -25.61 6.11
CA GLY A 54 9.08 -25.20 6.37
C GLY A 54 8.96 -23.70 6.65
N SER A 55 9.88 -23.14 7.45
CA SER A 55 9.93 -21.71 7.72
C SER A 55 10.26 -20.88 6.47
N ALA A 56 11.14 -21.39 5.60
CA ALA A 56 11.48 -20.72 4.34
C ALA A 56 10.26 -20.67 3.38
N VAL A 57 9.55 -21.79 3.23
CA VAL A 57 8.33 -21.86 2.41
C VAL A 57 7.26 -20.94 2.97
N LEU A 58 6.99 -20.99 4.27
CA LEU A 58 6.03 -20.12 4.93
C LEU A 58 6.42 -18.64 4.76
N GLY A 59 7.70 -18.31 4.98
CA GLY A 59 8.21 -16.95 4.82
C GLY A 59 8.08 -16.43 3.38
N PHE A 60 8.30 -17.29 2.38
CA PHE A 60 8.12 -16.91 0.98
C PHE A 60 6.67 -16.50 0.68
N PHE A 61 5.69 -17.28 1.10
CA PHE A 61 4.28 -16.97 0.88
C PHE A 61 3.78 -15.86 1.79
N ALA A 62 4.03 -15.94 3.09
CA ALA A 62 3.49 -15.02 4.08
C ALA A 62 4.15 -13.63 4.05
N TYR A 63 5.43 -13.55 3.67
CA TYR A 63 6.16 -12.27 3.58
C TYR A 63 6.55 -11.92 2.15
N GLY A 64 7.18 -12.80 1.39
CA GLY A 64 7.69 -12.50 0.05
C GLY A 64 6.58 -12.03 -0.87
N ILE A 65 5.60 -12.87 -1.12
CA ILE A 65 4.47 -12.55 -2.02
C ILE A 65 3.57 -11.47 -1.39
N SER A 66 3.23 -11.62 -0.11
CA SER A 66 2.35 -10.68 0.59
C SER A 66 2.93 -9.26 0.62
N LEU A 67 4.23 -9.11 0.91
CA LEU A 67 4.89 -7.80 0.95
C LEU A 67 5.00 -7.19 -0.45
N THR A 68 5.27 -7.97 -1.49
CA THR A 68 5.27 -7.50 -2.87
C THR A 68 3.90 -6.95 -3.26
N LEU A 69 2.83 -7.69 -2.97
CA LEU A 69 1.45 -7.24 -3.20
C LEU A 69 1.10 -5.99 -2.39
N PHE A 70 1.60 -5.91 -1.15
CA PHE A 70 1.43 -4.73 -0.31
C PHE A 70 2.09 -3.48 -0.90
N VAL A 71 3.31 -3.59 -1.43
CA VAL A 71 4.00 -2.47 -2.11
C VAL A 71 3.24 -2.04 -3.36
N VAL A 72 2.71 -2.98 -4.14
CA VAL A 72 1.84 -2.68 -5.29
C VAL A 72 0.57 -1.97 -4.85
N ALA A 73 -0.06 -2.42 -3.76
CA ALA A 73 -1.23 -1.78 -3.19
C ALA A 73 -0.93 -0.34 -2.70
N LEU A 74 0.21 -0.12 -2.04
CA LEU A 74 0.64 1.24 -1.64
C LEU A 74 0.77 2.19 -2.83
N ARG A 75 1.24 1.68 -3.98
CA ARG A 75 1.37 2.45 -5.21
C ARG A 75 0.02 2.90 -5.77
N HIS A 76 -0.95 1.98 -5.83
CA HIS A 76 -2.22 2.22 -6.50
C HIS A 76 -3.33 2.75 -5.57
N LEU A 77 -3.34 2.36 -4.31
CA LEU A 77 -4.40 2.70 -3.36
C LEU A 77 -3.99 3.79 -2.35
N GLY A 78 -2.68 4.03 -2.22
CA GLY A 78 -2.13 4.91 -1.19
C GLY A 78 -2.09 4.26 0.20
N THR A 79 -1.46 4.95 1.15
CA THR A 79 -1.14 4.40 2.48
C THR A 79 -2.38 4.08 3.32
N ALA A 80 -3.36 5.01 3.33
CA ALA A 80 -4.54 4.89 4.19
C ALA A 80 -5.41 3.69 3.80
N ARG A 81 -5.75 3.55 2.50
CA ARG A 81 -6.57 2.44 2.01
C ARG A 81 -5.86 1.09 2.11
N THR A 82 -4.59 1.04 1.73
CA THR A 82 -3.79 -0.18 1.85
C THR A 82 -3.72 -0.62 3.31
N GLY A 83 -3.49 0.31 4.24
CA GLY A 83 -3.52 0.01 5.67
C GLY A 83 -4.87 -0.50 6.15
N ALA A 84 -5.99 0.11 5.71
CA ALA A 84 -7.34 -0.33 6.05
C ALA A 84 -7.63 -1.75 5.56
N TYR A 85 -7.32 -2.08 4.30
CA TYR A 85 -7.49 -3.43 3.76
C TYR A 85 -6.61 -4.45 4.48
N PHE A 86 -5.36 -4.10 4.77
CA PHE A 86 -4.44 -4.99 5.48
C PHE A 86 -4.89 -5.24 6.93
N SER A 87 -5.59 -4.29 7.54
CA SER A 87 -6.17 -4.44 8.89
C SER A 87 -7.27 -5.50 8.99
N VAL A 88 -7.75 -6.02 7.86
CA VAL A 88 -8.70 -7.14 7.84
C VAL A 88 -8.01 -8.49 8.10
N ALA A 89 -6.70 -8.61 7.86
CA ALA A 89 -5.97 -9.87 8.01
C ALA A 89 -6.10 -10.52 9.40
N PRO A 90 -6.06 -9.80 10.54
CA PRO A 90 -6.25 -10.41 11.85
C PRO A 90 -7.61 -11.06 12.06
N PHE A 91 -8.68 -10.62 11.36
CA PHE A 91 -9.98 -11.28 11.42
C PHE A 91 -9.94 -12.67 10.83
N PHE A 92 -9.26 -12.83 9.68
CA PHE A 92 -9.04 -14.15 9.09
C PHE A 92 -8.18 -15.03 10.00
N GLY A 93 -7.14 -14.48 10.61
CA GLY A 93 -6.29 -15.20 11.58
C GLY A 93 -7.10 -15.67 12.79
N ALA A 94 -7.92 -14.80 13.38
CA ALA A 94 -8.76 -15.14 14.51
C ALA A 94 -9.82 -16.20 14.14
N LEU A 95 -10.46 -16.07 12.97
CA LEU A 95 -11.42 -17.06 12.48
C LEU A 95 -10.78 -18.43 12.31
N LEU A 96 -9.60 -18.51 11.69
CA LEU A 96 -8.88 -19.75 11.49
C LEU A 96 -8.41 -20.35 12.83
N ALA A 97 -7.98 -19.53 13.79
CA ALA A 97 -7.60 -19.98 15.12
C ALA A 97 -8.78 -20.64 15.85
N VAL A 98 -9.95 -20.00 15.81
CA VAL A 98 -11.16 -20.55 16.44
C VAL A 98 -11.62 -21.83 15.73
N VAL A 99 -11.71 -21.82 14.39
CA VAL A 99 -12.31 -22.92 13.61
C VAL A 99 -11.38 -24.12 13.49
N TRP A 100 -10.10 -23.89 13.26
CA TRP A 100 -9.13 -24.98 12.99
C TRP A 100 -8.33 -25.40 14.24
N LEU A 101 -7.96 -24.43 15.08
CA LEU A 101 -7.17 -24.73 16.26
C LEU A 101 -8.03 -24.91 17.52
N GLY A 102 -9.35 -24.65 17.44
CA GLY A 102 -10.26 -24.79 18.57
C GLY A 102 -10.03 -23.74 19.68
N GLU A 103 -9.43 -22.60 19.35
CA GLU A 103 -9.17 -21.55 20.32
C GLU A 103 -10.48 -21.01 20.89
N PRO A 104 -10.56 -20.79 22.23
CA PRO A 104 -11.78 -20.30 22.84
C PRO A 104 -12.10 -18.86 22.47
N VAL A 105 -13.36 -18.59 22.16
CA VAL A 105 -13.85 -17.21 21.94
C VAL A 105 -13.94 -16.51 23.28
N THR A 106 -12.96 -15.68 23.59
CA THR A 106 -12.93 -14.90 24.83
C THR A 106 -13.62 -13.54 24.68
N PRO A 107 -14.13 -12.95 25.79
CA PRO A 107 -14.67 -11.57 25.76
C PRO A 107 -13.64 -10.55 25.24
N ALA A 108 -12.36 -10.74 25.55
CA ALA A 108 -11.28 -9.88 25.05
C ALA A 108 -11.16 -9.95 23.53
N LEU A 109 -11.27 -11.14 22.93
CA LEU A 109 -11.25 -11.35 21.49
C LEU A 109 -12.44 -10.64 20.82
N LEU A 110 -13.64 -10.72 21.41
CA LEU A 110 -14.83 -10.05 20.90
C LEU A 110 -14.70 -8.52 20.94
N VAL A 111 -14.22 -7.97 22.06
CA VAL A 111 -14.00 -6.53 22.20
C VAL A 111 -12.94 -6.04 21.22
N ALA A 112 -11.80 -6.74 21.12
CA ALA A 112 -10.76 -6.41 20.15
C ALA A 112 -11.27 -6.46 18.71
N GLY A 113 -12.03 -7.50 18.36
CA GLY A 113 -12.66 -7.62 17.05
C GLY A 113 -13.62 -6.48 16.74
N ALA A 114 -14.47 -6.09 17.70
CA ALA A 114 -15.41 -4.99 17.54
C ALA A 114 -14.69 -3.64 17.34
N LEU A 115 -13.65 -3.35 18.13
CA LEU A 115 -12.85 -2.14 17.99
C LEU A 115 -12.11 -2.08 16.65
N MET A 116 -11.56 -3.20 16.19
CA MET A 116 -10.92 -3.30 14.88
C MET A 116 -11.93 -3.12 13.76
N ALA A 117 -13.10 -3.76 13.83
CA ALA A 117 -14.17 -3.60 12.85
C ALA A 117 -14.62 -2.14 12.72
N LEU A 118 -14.78 -1.45 13.87
CA LEU A 118 -15.07 -0.03 13.88
C LEU A 118 -13.97 0.80 13.23
N GLY A 119 -12.69 0.52 13.52
CA GLY A 119 -11.55 1.20 12.91
C GLY A 119 -11.51 1.01 11.39
N VAL A 120 -11.68 -0.21 10.90
CA VAL A 120 -11.76 -0.51 9.46
C VAL A 120 -12.94 0.19 8.82
N TRP A 121 -14.11 0.15 9.45
CA TRP A 121 -15.31 0.84 8.95
C TRP A 121 -15.11 2.34 8.83
N LEU A 122 -14.53 2.99 9.85
CA LEU A 122 -14.22 4.42 9.83
C LEU A 122 -13.30 4.76 8.66
N HIS A 123 -12.21 4.01 8.46
CA HIS A 123 -11.29 4.23 7.35
C HIS A 123 -11.92 4.01 5.96
N LEU A 124 -12.77 3.00 5.82
CA LEU A 124 -13.43 2.72 4.53
C LEU A 124 -14.58 3.69 4.23
N SER A 125 -15.20 4.27 5.27
CA SER A 125 -16.28 5.25 5.13
C SER A 125 -15.79 6.68 4.95
N GLU A 126 -14.51 6.94 5.15
CA GLU A 126 -13.91 8.26 5.01
C GLU A 126 -13.94 8.71 3.55
N ARG A 127 -14.66 9.80 3.28
CA ARG A 127 -14.73 10.46 1.97
C ARG A 127 -13.96 11.77 2.06
N HIS A 128 -12.88 11.86 1.31
CA HIS A 128 -12.10 13.09 1.22
C HIS A 128 -12.51 13.85 -0.05
N ALA A 129 -12.94 15.07 0.13
CA ALA A 129 -13.05 16.06 -0.94
C ALA A 129 -12.34 17.33 -0.45
N HIS A 130 -11.26 17.69 -1.10
CA HIS A 130 -10.58 18.96 -0.84
C HIS A 130 -10.25 19.65 -2.17
N PRO A 131 -10.22 20.99 -2.21
CA PRO A 131 -9.88 21.71 -3.41
C PRO A 131 -8.41 21.45 -3.78
N HIS A 132 -8.19 20.99 -5.01
CA HIS A 132 -6.87 20.94 -5.62
C HIS A 132 -6.66 22.16 -6.49
N THR A 133 -5.55 22.85 -6.25
CA THR A 133 -5.10 23.94 -7.12
C THR A 133 -3.88 23.42 -7.87
N HIS A 134 -4.01 23.30 -9.16
CA HIS A 134 -2.88 23.05 -10.06
C HIS A 134 -2.28 24.39 -10.43
N GLU A 135 -0.98 24.55 -10.21
CA GLU A 135 -0.25 25.73 -10.66
C GLU A 135 -0.09 25.74 -12.18
N ALA A 136 0.05 26.93 -12.75
CA ALA A 136 0.32 27.06 -14.18
C ALA A 136 1.64 26.32 -14.51
N MET A 137 1.56 25.36 -15.41
CA MET A 137 2.71 24.55 -15.83
C MET A 137 2.80 24.52 -17.36
N GLU A 138 4.00 24.67 -17.87
CA GLU A 138 4.30 24.55 -19.29
C GLU A 138 5.21 23.37 -19.51
N HIS A 139 4.73 22.36 -20.28
CA HIS A 139 5.51 21.17 -20.58
C HIS A 139 5.10 20.56 -21.94
N ASP A 140 5.86 19.59 -22.37
CA ASP A 140 5.67 18.87 -23.61
C ASP A 140 5.50 17.38 -23.29
N HIS A 141 4.33 16.82 -23.60
CA HIS A 141 4.05 15.40 -23.47
C HIS A 141 2.97 14.93 -24.43
N GLU A 142 2.90 13.64 -24.66
CA GLU A 142 1.82 13.02 -25.41
C GLU A 142 0.55 12.97 -24.55
N HIS A 143 -0.56 13.50 -25.07
CA HIS A 143 -1.85 13.53 -24.37
C HIS A 143 -3.04 13.30 -25.30
N GLU A 144 -4.16 12.90 -24.69
CA GLU A 144 -5.49 12.87 -25.28
C GLU A 144 -6.31 14.05 -24.77
N HIS A 145 -7.35 14.46 -25.51
CA HIS A 145 -8.24 15.54 -25.08
C HIS A 145 -9.10 15.07 -23.90
N ASP A 146 -8.86 15.65 -22.75
CA ASP A 146 -9.63 15.48 -21.53
C ASP A 146 -10.02 16.83 -20.93
N VAL A 147 -10.59 16.85 -19.73
CA VAL A 147 -11.01 18.09 -19.05
C VAL A 147 -9.85 19.04 -18.72
N HIS A 148 -8.61 18.56 -18.75
CA HIS A 148 -7.39 19.34 -18.48
C HIS A 148 -6.66 19.77 -19.76
N HIS A 149 -7.01 19.20 -20.92
CA HIS A 149 -6.30 19.35 -22.19
C HIS A 149 -7.22 19.85 -23.32
N GLN A 150 -8.02 20.90 -23.06
CA GLN A 150 -8.93 21.53 -24.03
C GLN A 150 -8.37 22.86 -24.51
N HIS A 151 -7.31 22.84 -25.30
CA HIS A 151 -6.58 24.05 -25.72
C HIS A 151 -6.59 24.27 -27.25
N HIS A 152 -7.41 23.52 -28.01
CA HIS A 152 -7.57 23.70 -29.45
C HIS A 152 -8.80 24.51 -29.78
N ALA A 153 -8.72 25.25 -30.88
CA ALA A 153 -9.87 26.02 -31.36
C ALA A 153 -10.97 25.11 -31.93
N PRO A 154 -12.27 25.47 -31.79
CA PRO A 154 -13.35 24.68 -32.35
C PRO A 154 -13.22 24.53 -33.87
N GLY A 155 -13.17 23.28 -34.38
CA GLY A 155 -13.09 22.96 -35.80
C GLY A 155 -11.68 22.63 -36.31
N GLU A 156 -10.68 22.64 -35.48
CA GLU A 156 -9.32 22.20 -35.84
C GLU A 156 -9.25 20.66 -35.89
N PRO A 157 -8.82 20.04 -37.02
CA PRO A 157 -8.67 18.59 -37.10
C PRO A 157 -7.41 18.16 -36.33
N VAL A 158 -7.58 17.68 -35.10
CA VAL A 158 -6.48 17.26 -34.26
C VAL A 158 -6.51 15.73 -34.07
N PRO A 159 -5.37 15.03 -34.19
CA PRO A 159 -5.29 13.61 -33.87
C PRO A 159 -5.74 13.35 -32.43
N ALA A 160 -6.33 12.18 -32.16
CA ALA A 160 -6.79 11.80 -30.83
C ALA A 160 -5.65 11.77 -29.80
N ARG A 161 -4.42 11.46 -30.26
CA ARG A 161 -3.17 11.54 -29.50
C ARG A 161 -2.16 12.38 -30.27
N HIS A 162 -1.55 13.32 -29.59
CA HIS A 162 -0.52 14.20 -30.16
C HIS A 162 0.41 14.76 -29.08
N THR A 163 1.56 15.26 -29.50
CA THR A 163 2.58 15.84 -28.62
C THR A 163 2.88 17.25 -29.08
N HIS A 164 2.70 18.22 -28.20
CA HIS A 164 3.19 19.58 -28.40
C HIS A 164 3.36 20.31 -27.06
N ARG A 165 4.12 21.36 -27.10
CA ARG A 165 4.30 22.24 -25.94
C ARG A 165 3.04 23.07 -25.72
N HIS A 166 2.47 22.98 -24.53
CA HIS A 166 1.29 23.73 -24.14
C HIS A 166 1.35 24.16 -22.68
N ARG A 167 0.57 25.17 -22.37
CA ARG A 167 0.46 25.75 -21.04
C ARG A 167 -0.88 25.32 -20.42
N HIS A 168 -0.83 24.82 -19.21
CA HIS A 168 -2.01 24.65 -18.38
C HIS A 168 -2.25 25.92 -17.57
N ASP A 169 -3.44 26.45 -17.62
CA ASP A 169 -3.85 27.53 -16.73
C ASP A 169 -4.12 26.98 -15.33
N PRO A 170 -3.98 27.81 -14.27
CA PRO A 170 -4.28 27.38 -12.92
C PRO A 170 -5.74 26.92 -12.84
N LEU A 171 -5.94 25.67 -12.40
CA LEU A 171 -7.26 25.08 -12.25
C LEU A 171 -7.48 24.67 -10.80
N THR A 172 -8.54 25.18 -10.19
CA THR A 172 -9.00 24.72 -8.88
C THR A 172 -10.27 23.91 -9.05
N HIS A 173 -10.23 22.64 -8.68
CA HIS A 173 -11.39 21.75 -8.75
C HIS A 173 -11.54 20.90 -7.50
N LEU A 174 -12.72 20.31 -7.30
CA LEU A 174 -13.06 19.40 -6.19
C LEU A 174 -13.31 17.98 -6.75
N PRO A 175 -12.28 17.24 -7.14
CA PRO A 175 -12.49 15.88 -7.57
C PRO A 175 -12.75 14.97 -6.36
N SER A 176 -13.71 14.07 -6.49
CA SER A 176 -13.80 12.92 -5.58
C SER A 176 -12.74 11.91 -5.99
N HIS A 177 -11.60 11.91 -5.31
CA HIS A 177 -10.52 10.98 -5.63
C HIS A 177 -10.00 10.27 -4.40
N SER A 178 -9.32 9.17 -4.65
CA SER A 178 -8.54 8.45 -3.66
C SER A 178 -7.11 8.96 -3.70
N PRO A 179 -6.45 9.15 -2.56
CA PRO A 179 -5.03 9.52 -2.55
C PRO A 179 -4.22 8.42 -3.25
N ALA A 180 -3.83 8.68 -4.48
CA ALA A 180 -2.93 7.84 -5.26
C ALA A 180 -1.48 8.33 -5.15
N ALA A 181 -0.50 7.49 -5.53
CA ALA A 181 0.92 7.83 -5.42
C ALA A 181 1.39 8.89 -6.44
N HIS A 182 0.52 9.31 -7.36
CA HIS A 182 0.82 10.22 -8.47
C HIS A 182 0.37 11.67 -8.24
N HIS A 183 0.06 12.06 -6.99
CA HIS A 183 -0.21 13.45 -6.61
C HIS A 183 0.74 13.94 -5.56
#